data_685ce23998d8d3a5da4c37603b0baff1
#
_entry.id   685ce23998d8d3a5da4c37603b0baff1
#
_cell.length_a   1.000
_cell.length_b   1.000
_cell.length_c   1.000
_cell.angle_alpha   90.00
_cell.angle_beta   90.00
_cell.angle_gamma   90.00
#
_symmetry.space_group_name_H-M   'P 1'
#
loop_
_entity.id
_entity.type
_entity.pdbx_description
1 polymer ?
#
loop_
_entity_poly.entity_id
_entity_poly.type
_entity_poly.pdbx_seq_one_letter_code
_entity_poly.pdbx_strand_id
1 'polypeptide(L)'
;MSTAAITAAEDWELDFYSRPILEADGRKRWELLITSTPSTTHGEQPFRFAKICPSGEVNSLWLGQALAEAKAAASNGGWGSPLRLRCWRSSMRTMVQRAAAEQGLDVIPSRRTFALLDWLQQREREVYPKEEGFMAGPLAPPPAPVPTPPVPLPEEVQGDAWSWAALPASLLMEASEWPTSFSGLLPLPDGVNPDAPVPGLRLFSSSRSLAMAGWLGGLEPVRLVVEGRQLVLEAGQDDRWLVSDLEPKASEEVADALRASTS
;
A
#
# COMPACT_ATOMS: atom_id res chain seq x y z
N MET A 1 7.96 27.34 -25.74
CA MET A 1 6.73 26.63 -25.41
C MET A 1 7.14 25.50 -24.51
N SER A 2 6.91 25.63 -23.20
CA SER A 2 7.24 24.61 -22.22
C SER A 2 6.20 23.50 -22.38
N THR A 3 6.62 22.34 -22.83
CA THR A 3 5.82 21.11 -22.77
C THR A 3 5.69 20.78 -21.28
N ALA A 4 4.53 21.08 -20.70
CA ALA A 4 4.19 20.56 -19.39
C ALA A 4 4.33 19.04 -19.48
N ALA A 5 5.24 18.47 -18.72
CA ALA A 5 5.34 17.03 -18.57
C ALA A 5 3.96 16.54 -18.08
N ILE A 6 3.34 15.63 -18.83
CA ILE A 6 2.11 14.97 -18.40
C ILE A 6 2.56 14.14 -17.21
N THR A 7 2.27 14.63 -16.01
CA THR A 7 2.53 13.90 -14.78
C THR A 7 1.71 12.63 -14.85
N ALA A 8 2.35 11.48 -14.72
CA ALA A 8 1.66 10.20 -14.72
C ALA A 8 0.59 10.22 -13.62
N ALA A 9 -0.58 9.65 -13.91
CA ALA A 9 -1.63 9.56 -12.91
C ALA A 9 -1.14 8.72 -11.73
N GLU A 10 -1.29 9.26 -10.53
CA GLU A 10 -0.81 8.65 -9.31
C GLU A 10 -1.91 7.87 -8.60
N ASP A 11 -1.51 6.81 -7.93
CA ASP A 11 -2.42 6.15 -6.99
C ASP A 11 -2.34 6.86 -5.63
N TRP A 12 -3.48 6.98 -4.96
CA TRP A 12 -3.55 7.51 -3.61
C TRP A 12 -3.85 6.42 -2.60
N GLU A 13 -3.33 6.61 -1.40
CA GLU A 13 -3.58 5.80 -0.21
C GLU A 13 -4.42 6.63 0.76
N LEU A 14 -5.51 6.07 1.28
CA LEU A 14 -6.48 6.78 2.10
C LEU A 14 -6.75 6.07 3.42
N ASP A 15 -6.74 6.83 4.50
CA ASP A 15 -7.29 6.44 5.80
C ASP A 15 -8.28 7.50 6.31
N PHE A 16 -9.52 7.08 6.57
CA PHE A 16 -10.53 7.91 7.21
C PHE A 16 -11.00 7.21 8.47
N TYR A 17 -10.51 7.65 9.62
CA TYR A 17 -10.77 6.97 10.89
C TYR A 17 -10.62 7.89 12.11
N SER A 18 -11.10 7.41 13.27
CA SER A 18 -10.95 8.11 14.54
C SER A 18 -9.50 8.09 15.03
N ARG A 19 -9.08 9.20 15.65
CA ARG A 19 -7.73 9.40 16.23
C ARG A 19 -7.79 9.36 17.76
N PRO A 20 -6.65 9.16 18.44
CA PRO A 20 -6.58 9.10 19.90
C PRO A 20 -6.66 10.51 20.52
N ILE A 21 -7.65 11.27 20.13
CA ILE A 21 -7.88 12.64 20.60
C ILE A 21 -9.36 12.77 20.95
N LEU A 22 -9.67 13.22 22.17
CA LEU A 22 -11.02 13.58 22.57
C LEU A 22 -11.27 15.05 22.28
N GLU A 23 -12.32 15.31 21.52
CA GLU A 23 -12.83 16.68 21.31
C GLU A 23 -13.58 17.18 22.56
N ALA A 24 -13.86 18.47 22.61
CA ALA A 24 -14.54 19.11 23.73
C ALA A 24 -15.92 18.51 24.04
N ASP A 25 -16.57 17.87 23.07
CA ASP A 25 -17.84 17.16 23.20
C ASP A 25 -17.69 15.70 23.73
N GLY A 26 -16.47 15.28 24.06
CA GLY A 26 -16.15 13.95 24.57
C GLY A 26 -16.11 12.85 23.49
N ARG A 27 -16.22 13.20 22.20
CA ARG A 27 -16.11 12.26 21.11
C ARG A 27 -14.69 12.19 20.57
N LYS A 28 -14.34 11.05 19.95
CA LYS A 28 -13.06 10.92 19.28
C LYS A 28 -13.03 11.77 18.01
N ARG A 29 -11.91 12.46 17.79
CA ARG A 29 -11.62 13.15 16.53
C ARG A 29 -11.60 12.18 15.37
N TRP A 30 -12.23 12.57 14.27
CA TRP A 30 -12.12 11.88 12.99
C TRP A 30 -11.20 12.67 12.06
N GLU A 31 -10.38 11.96 11.30
CA GLU A 31 -9.42 12.58 10.41
C GLU A 31 -9.31 11.78 9.11
N LEU A 32 -9.32 12.51 8.00
CA LEU A 32 -8.98 12.01 6.68
C LEU A 32 -7.48 12.26 6.45
N LEU A 33 -6.77 11.20 6.11
CA LEU A 33 -5.39 11.25 5.62
C LEU A 33 -5.36 10.70 4.21
N ILE A 34 -4.71 11.41 3.30
CA ILE A 34 -4.45 10.98 1.93
C ILE A 34 -2.98 11.23 1.63
N THR A 35 -2.31 10.25 1.04
CA THR A 35 -0.97 10.42 0.47
C THR A 35 -0.90 9.79 -0.91
N SER A 36 -0.10 10.35 -1.81
CA SER A 36 0.20 9.64 -3.05
C SER A 36 1.05 8.42 -2.74
N THR A 37 0.82 7.33 -3.49
CA THR A 37 1.76 6.21 -3.48
C THR A 37 3.06 6.71 -4.11
N PRO A 38 4.21 6.62 -3.41
CA PRO A 38 5.46 7.09 -3.96
C PRO A 38 5.79 6.38 -5.27
N SER A 39 6.34 7.10 -6.21
CA SER A 39 6.77 6.61 -7.51
C SER A 39 8.29 6.66 -7.59
N THR A 40 8.90 5.60 -8.12
CA THR A 40 10.35 5.58 -8.40
C THR A 40 10.79 6.67 -9.37
N THR A 41 9.85 7.25 -10.13
CA THR A 41 10.14 8.26 -11.14
C THR A 41 10.30 9.68 -10.61
N HIS A 42 9.89 9.97 -9.38
CA HIS A 42 9.79 11.35 -8.93
C HIS A 42 10.74 11.76 -7.80
N GLY A 43 11.34 10.83 -7.04
CA GLY A 43 12.32 11.16 -5.97
C GLY A 43 11.85 12.24 -4.97
N GLU A 44 10.62 12.70 -5.11
CA GLU A 44 10.02 13.80 -4.38
C GLU A 44 9.20 13.28 -3.21
N GLN A 45 9.02 14.14 -2.23
CA GLN A 45 8.13 13.88 -1.10
C GLN A 45 6.71 13.56 -1.64
N PRO A 46 6.03 12.54 -1.12
CA PRO A 46 4.68 12.22 -1.59
C PRO A 46 3.72 13.36 -1.29
N PHE A 47 2.71 13.55 -2.14
CA PHE A 47 1.59 14.41 -1.81
C PHE A 47 0.96 13.96 -0.49
N ARG A 48 0.65 14.89 0.39
CA ARG A 48 -0.01 14.63 1.67
C ARG A 48 -1.13 15.62 1.91
N PHE A 49 -2.30 15.11 2.28
CA PHE A 49 -3.46 15.91 2.63
C PHE A 49 -4.08 15.36 3.92
N ALA A 50 -4.28 16.22 4.91
CA ALA A 50 -4.93 15.89 6.16
C ALA A 50 -6.11 16.83 6.41
N LYS A 51 -7.27 16.29 6.79
CA LYS A 51 -8.44 17.09 7.14
C LYS A 51 -9.19 16.47 8.31
N ILE A 52 -9.47 17.29 9.33
CA ILE A 52 -10.29 16.89 10.48
C ILE A 52 -11.76 16.90 10.07
N CYS A 53 -12.47 15.85 10.40
CA CYS A 53 -13.90 15.72 10.21
C CYS A 53 -14.63 15.94 11.54
N PRO A 54 -15.60 16.85 11.62
CA PRO A 54 -16.44 16.96 12.79
C PRO A 54 -17.16 15.64 13.10
N SER A 55 -17.21 15.26 14.37
CA SER A 55 -17.73 13.94 14.80
C SER A 55 -19.20 13.70 14.38
N GLY A 56 -19.96 14.75 14.15
CA GLY A 56 -21.35 14.69 13.65
C GLY A 56 -21.48 14.58 12.13
N GLU A 57 -20.37 14.73 11.38
CA GLU A 57 -20.37 14.78 9.92
C GLU A 57 -19.66 13.58 9.27
N VAL A 58 -19.45 12.52 10.03
CA VAL A 58 -18.78 11.31 9.55
C VAL A 58 -19.71 10.54 8.59
N ASN A 59 -19.68 10.94 7.32
CA ASN A 59 -20.51 10.38 6.26
C ASN A 59 -19.85 10.52 4.87
N SER A 60 -20.43 9.88 3.85
CA SER A 60 -19.90 9.89 2.48
C SER A 60 -19.97 11.26 1.81
N LEU A 61 -20.91 12.12 2.18
CA LEU A 61 -21.04 13.47 1.60
C LEU A 61 -19.84 14.34 2.02
N TRP A 62 -19.56 14.41 3.33
CA TRP A 62 -18.39 15.12 3.84
C TRP A 62 -17.09 14.58 3.22
N LEU A 63 -16.97 13.23 3.15
CA LEU A 63 -15.80 12.60 2.57
C LEU A 63 -15.64 12.92 1.07
N GLY A 64 -16.73 12.95 0.30
CA GLY A 64 -16.73 13.35 -1.11
C GLY A 64 -16.25 14.78 -1.32
N GLN A 65 -16.71 15.72 -0.46
CA GLN A 65 -16.23 17.11 -0.48
C GLN A 65 -14.74 17.19 -0.12
N ALA A 66 -14.30 16.45 0.91
CA ALA A 66 -12.90 16.43 1.30
C ALA A 66 -11.98 15.80 0.23
N LEU A 67 -12.47 14.81 -0.53
CA LEU A 67 -11.76 14.25 -1.69
C LEU A 67 -11.62 15.28 -2.82
N ALA A 68 -12.69 16.06 -3.09
CA ALA A 68 -12.63 17.15 -4.08
C ALA A 68 -11.59 18.22 -3.68
N GLU A 69 -11.55 18.58 -2.40
CA GLU A 69 -10.55 19.53 -1.88
C GLU A 69 -9.13 18.96 -2.00
N ALA A 70 -8.93 17.66 -1.69
CA ALA A 70 -7.64 17.00 -1.84
C ALA A 70 -7.17 17.01 -3.31
N LYS A 71 -8.07 16.73 -4.27
CA LYS A 71 -7.76 16.81 -5.70
C LYS A 71 -7.36 18.24 -6.11
N ALA A 72 -8.09 19.24 -5.65
CA ALA A 72 -7.76 20.64 -5.92
C ALA A 72 -6.41 21.03 -5.31
N ALA A 73 -6.13 20.61 -4.08
CA ALA A 73 -4.84 20.85 -3.42
C ALA A 73 -3.68 20.19 -4.16
N ALA A 74 -3.85 18.95 -4.61
CA ALA A 74 -2.86 18.24 -5.41
C ALA A 74 -2.58 18.99 -6.73
N SER A 75 -3.62 19.33 -7.47
CA SER A 75 -3.50 20.07 -8.73
C SER A 75 -2.78 21.41 -8.55
N ASN A 76 -3.13 22.17 -7.51
CA ASN A 76 -2.50 23.46 -7.19
C ASN A 76 -1.01 23.29 -6.79
N GLY A 77 -0.66 22.15 -6.21
CA GLY A 77 0.72 21.78 -5.87
C GLY A 77 1.52 21.18 -7.03
N GLY A 78 0.94 21.05 -8.22
CA GLY A 78 1.61 20.49 -9.40
C GLY A 78 1.60 18.95 -9.45
N TRP A 79 0.76 18.31 -8.62
CA TRP A 79 0.61 16.85 -8.60
C TRP A 79 -0.40 16.39 -9.64
N GLY A 80 -0.21 15.16 -10.15
CA GLY A 80 -1.16 14.52 -11.07
C GLY A 80 -2.52 14.23 -10.43
N SER A 81 -3.54 14.06 -11.27
CA SER A 81 -4.85 13.62 -10.80
C SER A 81 -4.81 12.12 -10.47
N PRO A 82 -5.28 11.69 -9.30
CA PRO A 82 -5.29 10.27 -8.97
C PRO A 82 -6.26 9.50 -9.87
N LEU A 83 -5.90 8.26 -10.20
CA LEU A 83 -6.80 7.31 -10.86
C LEU A 83 -7.49 6.41 -9.85
N ARG A 84 -6.78 5.99 -8.80
CA ARG A 84 -7.22 4.96 -7.87
C ARG A 84 -6.94 5.38 -6.43
N LEU A 85 -7.84 4.93 -5.54
CA LEU A 85 -7.69 5.08 -4.10
C LEU A 85 -7.52 3.71 -3.45
N ARG A 86 -6.40 3.46 -2.79
CA ARG A 86 -6.24 2.31 -1.92
C ARG A 86 -6.82 2.61 -0.55
N CYS A 87 -7.66 1.70 -0.07
CA CYS A 87 -8.26 1.77 1.26
C CYS A 87 -8.12 0.44 1.99
N TRP A 88 -7.46 0.46 3.13
CA TRP A 88 -7.17 -0.75 3.91
C TRP A 88 -8.26 -1.11 4.94
N ARG A 89 -9.06 -0.12 5.38
CA ARG A 89 -10.11 -0.37 6.39
C ARG A 89 -11.38 -0.89 5.74
N SER A 90 -11.65 -2.17 5.94
CA SER A 90 -12.89 -2.81 5.46
C SER A 90 -14.14 -2.14 6.01
N SER A 91 -14.12 -1.70 7.28
CA SER A 91 -15.25 -0.99 7.91
C SER A 91 -15.61 0.34 7.24
N MET A 92 -14.66 0.98 6.55
CA MET A 92 -14.87 2.26 5.86
C MET A 92 -15.14 2.08 4.36
N ARG A 93 -15.00 0.87 3.82
CA ARG A 93 -15.06 0.59 2.37
C ARG A 93 -16.28 1.20 1.68
N THR A 94 -17.48 0.92 2.17
CA THR A 94 -18.72 1.40 1.54
C THR A 94 -18.80 2.93 1.53
N MET A 95 -18.38 3.57 2.60
CA MET A 95 -18.37 5.05 2.68
C MET A 95 -17.36 5.63 1.70
N VAL A 96 -16.16 5.07 1.65
CA VAL A 96 -15.09 5.51 0.74
C VAL A 96 -15.50 5.30 -0.72
N GLN A 97 -16.08 4.14 -1.06
CA GLN A 97 -16.56 3.85 -2.41
C GLN A 97 -17.63 4.85 -2.88
N ARG A 98 -18.60 5.19 -2.02
CA ARG A 98 -19.64 6.19 -2.37
C ARG A 98 -19.02 7.55 -2.61
N ALA A 99 -18.16 8.01 -1.72
CA ALA A 99 -17.51 9.31 -1.84
C ALA A 99 -16.58 9.39 -3.06
N ALA A 100 -15.84 8.33 -3.34
CA ALA A 100 -14.91 8.25 -4.45
C ALA A 100 -15.63 8.22 -5.81
N ALA A 101 -16.76 7.50 -5.91
CA ALA A 101 -17.56 7.42 -7.13
C ALA A 101 -18.04 8.81 -7.59
N GLU A 102 -18.43 9.68 -6.65
CA GLU A 102 -18.82 11.07 -6.96
C GLU A 102 -17.67 11.90 -7.52
N GLN A 103 -16.43 11.49 -7.27
CA GLN A 103 -15.21 12.14 -7.73
C GLN A 103 -14.56 11.45 -8.94
N GLY A 104 -15.20 10.40 -9.48
CA GLY A 104 -14.68 9.62 -10.61
C GLY A 104 -13.41 8.83 -10.26
N LEU A 105 -13.28 8.37 -9.01
CA LEU A 105 -12.14 7.61 -8.52
C LEU A 105 -12.52 6.15 -8.27
N ASP A 106 -11.66 5.24 -8.71
CA ASP A 106 -11.78 3.82 -8.40
C ASP A 106 -11.19 3.52 -7.01
N VAL A 107 -11.90 2.71 -6.22
CA VAL A 107 -11.43 2.28 -4.89
C VAL A 107 -10.93 0.84 -4.94
N ILE A 108 -9.68 0.66 -4.58
CA ILE A 108 -9.04 -0.65 -4.46
C ILE A 108 -8.95 -1.01 -2.98
N PRO A 109 -9.67 -2.04 -2.53
CA PRO A 109 -9.46 -2.61 -1.20
C PRO A 109 -8.08 -3.25 -1.13
N SER A 110 -7.16 -2.62 -0.40
CA SER A 110 -5.78 -3.10 -0.35
C SER A 110 -5.09 -2.68 0.94
N ARG A 111 -4.24 -3.57 1.46
CA ARG A 111 -3.30 -3.27 2.55
C ARG A 111 -1.98 -2.70 2.04
N ARG A 112 -1.84 -2.54 0.74
CA ARG A 112 -0.68 -1.91 0.11
C ARG A 112 -0.78 -0.38 0.24
N THR A 113 -0.66 0.09 1.47
CA THR A 113 -0.79 1.51 1.87
C THR A 113 0.38 1.88 2.77
N PHE A 114 1.60 1.63 2.29
CA PHE A 114 2.81 1.74 3.10
C PHE A 114 3.17 3.20 3.42
N ALA A 115 3.09 4.09 2.43
CA ALA A 115 3.37 5.51 2.65
C ALA A 115 2.38 6.15 3.63
N LEU A 116 1.12 5.73 3.56
CA LEU A 116 0.10 6.15 4.51
C LEU A 116 0.40 5.64 5.92
N LEU A 117 0.80 4.37 6.04
CA LEU A 117 1.13 3.77 7.33
C LEU A 117 2.33 4.45 7.99
N ASP A 118 3.38 4.71 7.22
CA ASP A 118 4.56 5.43 7.70
C ASP A 118 4.20 6.85 8.17
N TRP A 119 3.38 7.55 7.39
CA TRP A 119 2.91 8.87 7.77
C TRP A 119 2.00 8.84 9.01
N LEU A 120 1.11 7.85 9.11
CA LEU A 120 0.27 7.66 10.28
C LEU A 120 1.10 7.41 11.55
N GLN A 121 2.13 6.55 11.46
CA GLN A 121 3.06 6.30 12.56
C GLN A 121 3.87 7.57 12.93
N GLN A 122 4.28 8.34 11.95
CA GLN A 122 4.92 9.63 12.20
C GLN A 122 3.99 10.57 12.97
N ARG A 123 2.71 10.68 12.56
CA ARG A 123 1.73 11.53 13.26
C ARG A 123 1.46 11.04 14.67
N GLU A 124 1.44 9.72 14.88
CA GLU A 124 1.29 9.11 16.21
C GLU A 124 2.42 9.50 17.17
N ARG A 125 3.64 9.60 16.67
CA ARG A 125 4.81 9.99 17.49
C ARG A 125 4.96 11.49 17.66
N GLU A 126 4.67 12.28 16.62
CA GLU A 126 5.11 13.68 16.54
C GLU A 126 3.97 14.70 16.59
N VAL A 127 2.76 14.31 16.20
CA VAL A 127 1.62 15.24 16.07
C VAL A 127 0.62 15.02 17.19
N TYR A 128 0.00 13.84 17.26
CA TYR A 128 -1.09 13.58 18.20
C TYR A 128 -0.73 13.79 19.67
N PRO A 129 0.48 13.45 20.16
CA PRO A 129 0.84 13.69 21.57
C PRO A 129 0.89 15.15 21.98
N LYS A 130 0.95 16.07 21.02
CA LYS A 130 0.99 17.53 21.27
C LYS A 130 -0.39 18.18 21.18
N GLU A 131 -1.40 17.43 20.77
CA GLU A 131 -2.76 17.93 20.60
C GLU A 131 -3.52 17.91 21.93
N GLU A 132 -4.34 18.93 22.15
CA GLU A 132 -5.25 18.96 23.29
C GLU A 132 -6.25 17.80 23.21
N GLY A 133 -6.53 17.14 24.34
CA GLY A 133 -7.41 15.96 24.38
C GLY A 133 -6.72 14.66 23.98
N PHE A 134 -5.40 14.64 23.81
CA PHE A 134 -4.69 13.41 23.48
C PHE A 134 -4.87 12.35 24.57
N MET A 135 -5.23 11.14 24.14
CA MET A 135 -5.33 9.96 24.97
C MET A 135 -4.20 9.00 24.64
N ALA A 136 -3.29 8.80 25.58
CA ALA A 136 -2.25 7.80 25.41
C ALA A 136 -2.87 6.39 25.27
N GLY A 137 -2.57 5.72 24.18
CA GLY A 137 -3.05 4.37 23.92
C GLY A 137 -2.69 3.96 22.48
N PRO A 138 -2.72 2.67 22.18
CA PRO A 138 -2.43 2.22 20.81
C PRO A 138 -3.51 2.74 19.85
N LEU A 139 -3.08 3.25 18.70
CA LEU A 139 -3.97 3.40 17.55
C LEU A 139 -4.56 2.04 17.19
N ALA A 140 -5.76 2.04 16.60
CA ALA A 140 -6.27 0.82 16.00
C ALA A 140 -5.24 0.31 14.97
N PRO A 141 -4.64 -0.87 15.20
CA PRO A 141 -3.61 -1.37 14.29
C PRO A 141 -4.19 -1.55 12.89
N PRO A 142 -3.33 -1.56 11.86
CA PRO A 142 -3.74 -2.02 10.55
C PRO A 142 -4.46 -3.36 10.69
N PRO A 143 -5.58 -3.60 9.97
CA PRO A 143 -6.24 -4.88 10.02
C PRO A 143 -5.23 -5.96 9.57
N ALA A 144 -5.00 -6.93 10.46
CA ALA A 144 -4.36 -8.16 10.03
C ALA A 144 -5.30 -8.89 9.06
N PRO A 145 -4.76 -9.63 8.07
CA PRO A 145 -5.61 -10.49 7.27
C PRO A 145 -6.35 -11.47 8.18
N VAL A 146 -7.59 -11.76 7.86
CA VAL A 146 -8.30 -12.85 8.53
C VAL A 146 -7.45 -14.12 8.34
N PRO A 147 -7.14 -14.89 9.40
CA PRO A 147 -6.30 -16.08 9.29
C PRO A 147 -7.07 -17.21 8.60
N THR A 148 -7.29 -17.05 7.31
CA THR A 148 -7.84 -18.09 6.44
C THR A 148 -6.69 -18.94 5.88
N PRO A 149 -6.90 -20.25 5.67
CA PRO A 149 -5.91 -21.07 4.98
C PRO A 149 -5.57 -20.44 3.62
N PRO A 150 -4.29 -20.44 3.20
CA PRO A 150 -3.94 -19.96 1.87
C PRO A 150 -4.51 -20.89 0.80
N VAL A 151 -4.96 -20.30 -0.30
CA VAL A 151 -5.44 -21.05 -1.46
C VAL A 151 -4.31 -21.25 -2.48
N PRO A 152 -4.25 -22.38 -3.20
CA PRO A 152 -3.27 -22.58 -4.26
C PRO A 152 -3.33 -21.48 -5.31
N LEU A 153 -2.20 -21.16 -5.92
CA LEU A 153 -2.17 -20.31 -7.11
C LEU A 153 -3.02 -20.94 -8.23
N PRO A 154 -3.76 -20.14 -9.02
CA PRO A 154 -4.47 -20.64 -10.19
C PRO A 154 -3.52 -21.36 -11.14
N GLU A 155 -3.99 -22.44 -11.79
CA GLU A 155 -3.15 -23.26 -12.69
C GLU A 155 -2.49 -22.42 -13.80
N GLU A 156 -3.18 -21.40 -14.28
CA GLU A 156 -2.72 -20.52 -15.35
C GLU A 156 -1.50 -19.69 -14.96
N VAL A 157 -1.28 -19.52 -13.65
CA VAL A 157 -0.19 -18.71 -13.11
C VAL A 157 0.76 -19.48 -12.19
N GLN A 158 0.59 -20.80 -12.12
CA GLN A 158 1.62 -21.65 -11.51
C GLN A 158 2.84 -21.72 -12.40
N GLY A 159 4.01 -21.46 -11.80
CA GLY A 159 5.29 -21.63 -12.48
C GLY A 159 5.66 -23.12 -12.62
N ASP A 160 6.56 -23.40 -13.56
CA ASP A 160 7.17 -24.74 -13.69
C ASP A 160 8.16 -25.02 -12.56
N ALA A 161 8.76 -23.95 -12.01
CA ALA A 161 9.66 -23.99 -10.88
C ALA A 161 9.74 -22.61 -10.20
N TRP A 162 10.31 -22.58 -9.00
CA TRP A 162 10.65 -21.34 -8.32
C TRP A 162 12.00 -21.47 -7.61
N SER A 163 12.64 -20.34 -7.34
CA SER A 163 13.83 -20.28 -6.49
C SER A 163 13.82 -19.01 -5.63
N TRP A 164 14.45 -19.09 -4.50
CA TRP A 164 14.83 -17.91 -3.76
C TRP A 164 15.89 -17.14 -4.54
N ALA A 165 15.75 -15.82 -4.58
CA ALA A 165 16.67 -14.94 -5.31
C ALA A 165 16.83 -13.62 -4.56
N ALA A 166 17.93 -12.93 -4.85
CA ALA A 166 18.09 -11.52 -4.50
C ALA A 166 18.40 -10.74 -5.76
N LEU A 167 17.75 -9.60 -5.93
CA LEU A 167 18.04 -8.64 -6.98
C LEU A 167 18.77 -7.45 -6.36
N PRO A 168 19.77 -6.85 -7.04
CA PRO A 168 20.30 -5.58 -6.59
C PRO A 168 19.22 -4.50 -6.65
N ALA A 169 19.23 -3.59 -5.70
CA ALA A 169 18.25 -2.50 -5.61
C ALA A 169 18.19 -1.66 -6.89
N SER A 170 19.32 -1.49 -7.59
CA SER A 170 19.39 -0.80 -8.86
C SER A 170 18.41 -1.35 -9.92
N LEU A 171 18.22 -2.66 -9.99
CA LEU A 171 17.23 -3.24 -10.93
C LEU A 171 15.79 -2.87 -10.58
N LEU A 172 15.47 -2.67 -9.30
CA LEU A 172 14.14 -2.22 -8.90
C LEU A 172 13.93 -0.75 -9.19
N MET A 173 15.00 0.07 -9.21
CA MET A 173 14.93 1.47 -9.64
C MET A 173 14.56 1.58 -11.12
N GLU A 174 14.91 0.59 -11.94
CA GLU A 174 14.58 0.52 -13.36
C GLU A 174 13.23 -0.15 -13.65
N ALA A 175 12.47 -0.49 -12.62
CA ALA A 175 11.22 -1.27 -12.75
C ALA A 175 10.14 -0.58 -13.61
N SER A 176 10.19 0.74 -13.76
CA SER A 176 9.33 1.50 -14.67
C SER A 176 9.57 1.19 -16.15
N GLU A 177 10.76 0.69 -16.49
CA GLU A 177 11.16 0.34 -17.85
C GLU A 177 10.83 -1.13 -18.21
N TRP A 178 10.35 -1.89 -17.24
CA TRP A 178 10.03 -3.29 -17.47
C TRP A 178 8.80 -3.45 -18.38
N PRO A 179 8.76 -4.51 -19.21
CA PRO A 179 7.66 -4.76 -20.16
C PRO A 179 6.28 -4.92 -19.47
N THR A 180 6.27 -5.31 -18.21
CA THR A 180 5.10 -5.38 -17.35
C THR A 180 5.20 -4.31 -16.30
N SER A 181 4.27 -3.37 -16.33
CA SER A 181 4.11 -2.39 -15.27
C SER A 181 3.62 -3.10 -14.02
N PHE A 182 4.50 -3.30 -13.05
CA PHE A 182 4.07 -3.53 -11.67
C PHE A 182 3.64 -2.17 -11.11
N SER A 183 2.44 -1.71 -11.49
CA SER A 183 1.92 -0.41 -11.11
C SER A 183 2.11 -0.17 -9.61
N GLY A 184 2.96 0.79 -9.25
CA GLY A 184 3.22 1.15 -7.88
C GLY A 184 4.08 0.15 -7.11
N LEU A 185 5.16 -0.38 -7.73
CA LEU A 185 6.25 -0.92 -6.93
C LEU A 185 6.62 0.11 -5.87
N LEU A 186 6.87 -0.37 -4.67
CA LEU A 186 7.34 0.48 -3.58
C LEU A 186 8.61 1.18 -4.03
N PRO A 187 8.69 2.50 -3.86
CA PRO A 187 9.94 3.18 -4.05
C PRO A 187 10.93 2.62 -3.03
N LEU A 188 12.15 2.46 -3.44
CA LEU A 188 13.21 2.18 -2.50
C LEU A 188 13.43 3.44 -1.64
N PRO A 189 13.75 3.29 -0.35
CA PRO A 189 14.09 4.43 0.49
C PRO A 189 15.23 5.26 -0.11
N ASP A 190 15.20 6.57 0.10
CA ASP A 190 16.30 7.45 -0.31
C ASP A 190 17.62 6.99 0.29
N GLY A 191 18.66 6.98 -0.53
CA GLY A 191 20.01 6.60 -0.09
C GLY A 191 20.25 5.09 0.03
N VAL A 192 19.32 4.25 -0.42
CA VAL A 192 19.58 2.80 -0.53
C VAL A 192 20.77 2.56 -1.46
N ASN A 193 21.72 1.75 -0.98
CA ASN A 193 22.84 1.31 -1.81
C ASN A 193 22.28 0.57 -3.05
N PRO A 194 22.62 1.01 -4.29
CA PRO A 194 22.18 0.36 -5.52
C PRO A 194 22.52 -1.14 -5.59
N ASP A 195 23.58 -1.55 -4.95
CA ASP A 195 24.04 -2.95 -4.90
C ASP A 195 23.43 -3.75 -3.74
N ALA A 196 22.61 -3.12 -2.89
CA ALA A 196 21.96 -3.82 -1.79
C ALA A 196 21.08 -4.97 -2.32
N PRO A 197 21.20 -6.18 -1.78
CA PRO A 197 20.39 -7.31 -2.20
C PRO A 197 18.96 -7.15 -1.66
N VAL A 198 17.98 -7.11 -2.56
CA VAL A 198 16.56 -7.16 -2.22
C VAL A 198 16.08 -8.60 -2.38
N PRO A 199 15.73 -9.28 -1.28
CA PRO A 199 15.30 -10.67 -1.35
C PRO A 199 13.92 -10.79 -1.99
N GLY A 200 13.71 -11.87 -2.74
CA GLY A 200 12.46 -12.14 -3.43
C GLY A 200 12.38 -13.54 -3.99
N LEU A 201 11.31 -13.80 -4.71
CA LEU A 201 11.09 -15.06 -5.41
C LEU A 201 11.26 -14.89 -6.91
N ARG A 202 11.95 -15.82 -7.52
CA ARG A 202 11.96 -15.98 -8.97
C ARG A 202 11.07 -17.16 -9.33
N LEU A 203 10.02 -16.87 -10.08
CA LEU A 203 9.14 -17.88 -10.65
C LEU A 203 9.56 -18.13 -12.10
N PHE A 204 9.66 -19.39 -12.49
CA PHE A 204 10.05 -19.79 -13.84
C PHE A 204 8.82 -20.37 -14.57
N SER A 205 8.68 -20.02 -15.84
CA SER A 205 7.71 -20.64 -16.73
C SER A 205 8.25 -20.68 -18.14
N SER A 206 8.12 -21.84 -18.78
CA SER A 206 8.55 -22.05 -20.17
C SER A 206 7.65 -21.34 -21.20
N SER A 207 6.42 -21.00 -20.83
CA SER A 207 5.42 -20.47 -21.79
C SER A 207 4.51 -19.39 -21.28
N ARG A 208 4.46 -19.12 -19.96
CA ARG A 208 3.44 -18.27 -19.32
C ARG A 208 4.00 -17.11 -18.50
N SER A 209 5.30 -16.84 -18.59
CA SER A 209 5.98 -15.83 -17.75
C SER A 209 5.32 -14.43 -17.81
N LEU A 210 4.91 -13.99 -19.00
CA LEU A 210 4.25 -12.70 -19.18
C LEU A 210 2.84 -12.66 -18.56
N ALA A 211 2.06 -13.73 -18.73
CA ALA A 211 0.74 -13.85 -18.11
C ALA A 211 0.83 -13.89 -16.58
N MET A 212 1.81 -14.64 -16.05
CA MET A 212 2.10 -14.68 -14.61
C MET A 212 2.47 -13.30 -14.06
N ALA A 213 3.35 -12.57 -14.75
CA ALA A 213 3.74 -11.23 -14.36
C ALA A 213 2.56 -10.26 -14.36
N GLY A 214 1.71 -10.29 -15.38
CA GLY A 214 0.49 -9.49 -15.45
C GLY A 214 -0.49 -9.81 -14.32
N TRP A 215 -0.70 -11.07 -14.03
CA TRP A 215 -1.57 -11.51 -12.94
C TRP A 215 -1.04 -11.07 -11.57
N LEU A 216 0.26 -11.29 -11.30
CA LEU A 216 0.90 -10.85 -10.05
C LEU A 216 0.84 -9.34 -9.89
N GLY A 217 1.05 -8.57 -10.96
CA GLY A 217 0.92 -7.12 -10.95
C GLY A 217 -0.49 -6.64 -10.61
N GLY A 218 -1.52 -7.40 -11.00
CA GLY A 218 -2.93 -7.10 -10.72
C GLY A 218 -3.42 -7.50 -9.32
N LEU A 219 -2.66 -8.34 -8.58
CA LEU A 219 -3.07 -8.84 -7.27
C LEU A 219 -2.98 -7.82 -6.13
N GLU A 220 -2.32 -6.69 -6.30
CA GLU A 220 -1.95 -5.82 -5.18
C GLU A 220 -1.10 -6.56 -4.12
N PRO A 221 0.07 -7.12 -4.46
CA PRO A 221 0.87 -7.90 -3.52
C PRO A 221 1.29 -7.04 -2.33
N VAL A 222 1.12 -7.58 -1.13
CA VAL A 222 1.42 -6.88 0.13
C VAL A 222 2.73 -7.37 0.73
N ARG A 223 2.85 -8.67 0.93
CA ARG A 223 4.07 -9.27 1.50
C ARG A 223 4.12 -10.77 1.28
N LEU A 224 5.33 -11.33 1.42
CA LEU A 224 5.55 -12.77 1.55
C LEU A 224 5.71 -13.11 3.03
N VAL A 225 5.12 -14.22 3.47
CA VAL A 225 5.25 -14.74 4.82
C VAL A 225 5.52 -16.24 4.78
N VAL A 226 6.25 -16.71 5.79
CA VAL A 226 6.43 -18.15 6.03
C VAL A 226 5.58 -18.55 7.22
N GLU A 227 4.62 -19.46 7.00
CA GLU A 227 3.76 -20.00 8.03
C GLU A 227 3.98 -21.51 8.13
N GLY A 228 4.64 -21.93 9.20
CA GLY A 228 5.08 -23.31 9.31
C GLY A 228 6.02 -23.68 8.16
N ARG A 229 5.55 -24.51 7.24
CA ARG A 229 6.29 -24.92 6.03
C ARG A 229 5.69 -24.37 4.75
N GLN A 230 4.84 -23.37 4.84
CA GLN A 230 4.19 -22.79 3.67
C GLN A 230 4.74 -21.39 3.40
N LEU A 231 5.08 -21.12 2.14
CA LEU A 231 5.37 -19.80 1.64
C LEU A 231 4.08 -19.21 1.07
N VAL A 232 3.63 -18.12 1.68
CA VAL A 232 2.34 -17.49 1.38
C VAL A 232 2.55 -16.08 0.87
N LEU A 233 1.92 -15.75 -0.25
CA LEU A 233 1.79 -14.38 -0.74
C LEU A 233 0.49 -13.79 -0.21
N GLU A 234 0.58 -12.74 0.57
CA GLU A 234 -0.57 -11.94 0.96
C GLU A 234 -0.78 -10.80 -0.04
N ALA A 235 -2.01 -10.62 -0.50
CA ALA A 235 -2.39 -9.60 -1.47
C ALA A 235 -3.73 -8.93 -1.10
N GLY A 236 -4.02 -7.79 -1.71
CA GLY A 236 -5.27 -7.06 -1.48
C GLY A 236 -5.53 -6.77 0.00
N GLN A 237 -6.74 -7.01 0.45
CA GLN A 237 -7.11 -6.92 1.86
C GLN A 237 -6.93 -8.24 2.60
N ASP A 238 -7.42 -9.34 2.03
CA ASP A 238 -7.58 -10.61 2.73
C ASP A 238 -7.10 -11.81 1.90
N ASP A 239 -6.60 -11.58 0.67
CA ASP A 239 -6.16 -12.65 -0.21
C ASP A 239 -4.86 -13.27 0.29
N ARG A 240 -4.81 -14.61 0.30
CA ARG A 240 -3.67 -15.39 0.74
C ARG A 240 -3.46 -16.56 -0.24
N TRP A 241 -2.33 -16.51 -0.92
CA TRP A 241 -1.99 -17.47 -1.98
C TRP A 241 -0.83 -18.37 -1.54
N LEU A 242 -1.04 -19.68 -1.60
CA LEU A 242 0.04 -20.65 -1.38
C LEU A 242 0.97 -20.63 -2.59
N VAL A 243 2.17 -20.12 -2.39
CA VAL A 243 3.22 -20.10 -3.43
C VAL A 243 3.93 -21.44 -3.51
N SER A 244 4.30 -22.00 -2.35
CA SER A 244 4.96 -23.32 -2.27
C SER A 244 4.92 -23.89 -0.86
N ASP A 245 5.00 -25.21 -0.76
CA ASP A 245 5.44 -25.90 0.43
C ASP A 245 6.98 -25.92 0.48
N LEU A 246 7.54 -25.68 1.67
CA LEU A 246 8.97 -25.57 1.89
C LEU A 246 9.51 -26.82 2.60
N GLU A 247 10.69 -27.29 2.19
CA GLU A 247 11.45 -28.22 2.98
C GLU A 247 11.89 -27.56 4.30
N PRO A 248 12.06 -28.33 5.40
CA PRO A 248 12.33 -27.75 6.73
C PRO A 248 13.51 -26.76 6.73
N LYS A 249 14.63 -27.15 6.11
CA LYS A 249 15.81 -26.29 6.04
C LYS A 249 15.56 -25.02 5.22
N ALA A 250 14.89 -25.14 4.09
CA ALA A 250 14.53 -23.99 3.24
C ALA A 250 13.55 -23.04 3.95
N SER A 251 12.64 -23.57 4.79
CA SER A 251 11.72 -22.76 5.57
C SER A 251 12.46 -21.83 6.55
N GLU A 252 13.49 -22.30 7.24
CA GLU A 252 14.30 -21.49 8.15
C GLU A 252 15.09 -20.42 7.40
N GLU A 253 15.78 -20.81 6.30
CA GLU A 253 16.56 -19.89 5.48
C GLU A 253 15.72 -18.76 4.89
N VAL A 254 14.52 -19.08 4.35
CA VAL A 254 13.60 -18.09 3.78
C VAL A 254 13.02 -17.19 4.87
N ALA A 255 12.65 -17.74 6.02
CA ALA A 255 12.13 -16.96 7.13
C ALA A 255 13.20 -15.98 7.69
N ASP A 256 14.46 -16.38 7.74
CA ASP A 256 15.58 -15.51 8.14
C ASP A 256 15.82 -14.40 7.12
N ALA A 257 15.80 -14.71 5.84
CA ALA A 257 15.95 -13.72 4.78
C ALA A 257 14.81 -12.68 4.79
N LEU A 258 13.56 -13.10 5.01
CA LEU A 258 12.42 -12.19 5.12
C LEU A 258 12.53 -11.30 6.36
N ARG A 259 13.00 -11.82 7.50
CA ARG A 259 13.22 -11.00 8.69
C ARG A 259 14.32 -9.96 8.49
N ALA A 260 15.42 -10.34 7.83
CA ALA A 260 16.52 -9.43 7.55
C ALA A 260 16.14 -8.28 6.60
N SER A 261 15.14 -8.47 5.72
CA SER A 261 14.66 -7.44 4.80
C SER A 261 13.72 -6.41 5.44
N THR A 262 13.25 -6.65 6.67
CA THR A 262 12.34 -5.75 7.40
C THR A 262 13.03 -4.96 8.50
N SER A 263 14.32 -5.14 8.67
CA SER A 263 15.20 -4.43 9.63
C SER A 263 15.93 -3.28 8.95
#